data_28656b809bc13b44f15e6512d2b56f03
#
_entry.id   28656b809bc13b44f15e6512d2b56f03
#
_cell.length_a   1.000
_cell.length_b   1.000
_cell.length_c   1.000
_cell.angle_alpha   90.00
_cell.angle_beta   90.00
_cell.angle_gamma   90.00
#
_symmetry.space_group_name_H-M   'P 1'
#
loop_
_entity.id
_entity.type
_entity.pdbx_description
1 polymer ?
#
loop_
_entity_poly.entity_id
_entity_poly.type
_entity_poly.pdbx_seq_one_letter_code
_entity_poly.pdbx_strand_id
1 'polypeptide(L)'
;MLLQNANLTEKARKHFGLPRSPFVDDVQSVDDVFKSPAIRYARVALMDAAKNSGFIALVGESGAGKSTLAEELEEQVRTSHPDIVMVKPYTLAMELNDQKGKTLKASHIAEAIVTALDPSVKTRSSPQARFAQLHELLKTSRRAGRRHLLVIEEAHCLPHATLKHLKRFAELKDGLQRL
;
A
#
# COMPACT_ATOMS: atom_id res chain seq x y z
N MET A 1 -2.81 -15.32 33.37
CA MET A 1 -3.90 -14.47 33.89
C MET A 1 -4.38 -13.65 32.72
N LEU A 2 -5.51 -14.02 32.11
CA LEU A 2 -6.08 -13.25 31.00
C LEU A 2 -6.70 -11.99 31.61
N LEU A 3 -6.15 -10.84 31.28
CA LEU A 3 -6.77 -9.55 31.61
C LEU A 3 -8.12 -9.52 30.90
N GLN A 4 -9.21 -9.58 31.65
CA GLN A 4 -10.52 -9.32 31.09
C GLN A 4 -10.53 -7.84 30.67
N ASN A 5 -10.73 -7.57 29.39
CA ASN A 5 -10.97 -6.23 28.87
C ASN A 5 -12.24 -5.70 29.52
N ALA A 6 -12.12 -4.98 30.62
CA ALA A 6 -13.24 -4.29 31.25
C ALA A 6 -13.61 -3.11 30.33
N ASN A 7 -14.78 -3.17 29.74
CA ASN A 7 -15.34 -2.04 28.98
C ASN A 7 -15.40 -0.80 29.88
N LEU A 8 -14.96 0.34 29.35
CA LEU A 8 -15.08 1.61 30.04
C LEU A 8 -16.57 1.88 30.38
N THR A 9 -16.84 2.15 31.65
CA THR A 9 -18.20 2.50 32.07
C THR A 9 -18.64 3.84 31.45
N GLU A 10 -19.93 4.03 31.25
CA GLU A 10 -20.46 5.28 30.70
C GLU A 10 -20.09 6.50 31.59
N LYS A 11 -20.06 6.29 32.92
CA LYS A 11 -19.63 7.30 33.88
C LYS A 11 -18.18 7.72 33.68
N ALA A 12 -17.27 6.76 33.43
CA ALA A 12 -15.89 7.05 33.16
C ALA A 12 -15.72 7.78 31.80
N ARG A 13 -16.42 7.34 30.76
CA ARG A 13 -16.38 8.04 29.44
C ARG A 13 -16.83 9.49 29.57
N LYS A 14 -17.94 9.77 30.28
CA LYS A 14 -18.43 11.14 30.52
C LYS A 14 -17.42 11.98 31.31
N HIS A 15 -16.80 11.38 32.34
CA HIS A 15 -15.79 12.07 33.15
C HIS A 15 -14.59 12.54 32.37
N PHE A 16 -14.10 11.71 31.43
CA PHE A 16 -12.95 12.02 30.56
C PHE A 16 -13.33 12.69 29.25
N GLY A 17 -14.60 13.02 29.01
CA GLY A 17 -15.08 13.65 27.77
C GLY A 17 -14.90 12.78 26.53
N LEU A 18 -14.90 11.46 26.69
CA LEU A 18 -14.67 10.52 25.59
C LEU A 18 -15.99 10.20 24.88
N PRO A 19 -16.13 10.50 23.58
CA PRO A 19 -17.35 10.17 22.82
C PRO A 19 -17.55 8.66 22.67
N ARG A 20 -16.46 7.88 22.63
CA ARG A 20 -16.44 6.41 22.54
C ARG A 20 -15.34 5.80 23.40
N SER A 21 -15.31 4.47 23.50
CA SER A 21 -14.21 3.78 24.16
C SER A 21 -12.91 3.99 23.35
N PRO A 22 -11.79 4.44 23.97
CA PRO A 22 -10.51 4.58 23.29
C PRO A 22 -9.77 3.23 23.11
N PHE A 23 -10.31 2.15 23.68
CA PHE A 23 -9.71 0.81 23.65
C PHE A 23 -10.40 -0.09 22.62
N VAL A 24 -10.74 0.47 21.48
CA VAL A 24 -11.24 -0.28 20.32
C VAL A 24 -10.18 -0.17 19.21
N ASP A 25 -9.92 -1.29 18.54
CA ASP A 25 -8.95 -1.37 17.45
C ASP A 25 -9.48 -0.77 16.12
N ASP A 26 -10.60 -0.05 16.20
CA ASP A 26 -11.29 0.47 15.02
C ASP A 26 -11.00 1.97 14.84
N VAL A 27 -10.19 2.28 13.82
CA VAL A 27 -9.95 3.65 13.35
C VAL A 27 -11.06 4.00 12.35
N GLN A 28 -12.02 4.80 12.76
CA GLN A 28 -13.19 5.16 11.94
C GLN A 28 -12.99 6.43 11.11
N SER A 29 -12.02 7.26 11.47
CA SER A 29 -11.74 8.50 10.78
C SER A 29 -10.27 8.90 10.88
N VAL A 30 -9.84 9.77 9.97
CA VAL A 30 -8.48 10.36 9.99
C VAL A 30 -8.20 11.13 11.29
N ASP A 31 -9.23 11.60 11.98
CA ASP A 31 -9.08 12.33 13.25
C ASP A 31 -8.78 11.40 14.44
N ASP A 32 -9.06 10.11 14.31
CA ASP A 32 -8.71 9.10 15.32
C ASP A 32 -7.23 8.71 15.28
N VAL A 33 -6.53 9.05 14.19
CA VAL A 33 -5.11 8.72 14.03
C VAL A 33 -4.24 9.65 14.87
N PHE A 34 -3.41 9.07 15.73
CA PHE A 34 -2.47 9.84 16.54
C PHE A 34 -1.45 10.59 15.65
N LYS A 35 -1.41 11.91 15.79
CA LYS A 35 -0.62 12.79 14.91
C LYS A 35 0.74 13.16 15.52
N SER A 36 1.65 12.19 15.69
CA SER A 36 3.03 12.47 16.10
C SER A 36 3.81 13.21 14.98
N PRO A 37 4.90 13.92 15.31
CA PRO A 37 5.75 14.54 14.28
C PRO A 37 6.26 13.56 13.24
N ALA A 38 6.65 12.34 13.65
CA ALA A 38 7.12 11.28 12.77
C ALA A 38 6.02 10.81 11.80
N ILE A 39 4.79 10.62 12.29
CA ILE A 39 3.63 10.24 11.46
C ILE A 39 3.29 11.34 10.47
N ARG A 40 3.34 12.62 10.88
CA ARG A 40 3.10 13.74 9.95
C ARG A 40 4.14 13.78 8.84
N TYR A 41 5.43 13.61 9.18
CA TYR A 41 6.50 13.54 8.21
C TYR A 41 6.31 12.38 7.23
N ALA A 42 6.04 11.17 7.74
CA ALA A 42 5.80 9.98 6.92
C ALA A 42 4.62 10.18 5.95
N ARG A 43 3.51 10.76 6.44
CA ARG A 43 2.33 11.09 5.62
C ARG A 43 2.69 12.02 4.45
N VAL A 44 3.42 13.10 4.72
CA VAL A 44 3.84 14.05 3.68
C VAL A 44 4.76 13.38 2.68
N ALA A 45 5.74 12.59 3.14
CA ALA A 45 6.68 11.89 2.28
C ALA A 45 6.00 10.86 1.38
N LEU A 46 5.06 10.07 1.92
CA LEU A 46 4.29 9.10 1.15
C LEU A 46 3.44 9.77 0.06
N MET A 47 2.76 10.86 0.39
CA MET A 47 1.97 11.62 -0.58
C MET A 47 2.85 12.30 -1.63
N ASP A 48 4.01 12.81 -1.25
CA ASP A 48 4.97 13.39 -2.19
C ASP A 48 5.47 12.32 -3.19
N ALA A 49 5.81 11.12 -2.70
CA ALA A 49 6.19 10.02 -3.58
C ALA A 49 5.06 9.60 -4.54
N ALA A 50 3.81 9.58 -4.06
CA ALA A 50 2.65 9.26 -4.90
C ALA A 50 2.46 10.28 -6.04
N LYS A 51 2.72 11.57 -5.76
CA LYS A 51 2.56 12.66 -6.73
C LYS A 51 3.75 12.84 -7.67
N ASN A 52 4.97 12.70 -7.13
CA ASN A 52 6.19 13.13 -7.83
C ASN A 52 7.10 11.98 -8.27
N SER A 53 6.63 10.76 -8.17
CA SER A 53 7.38 9.54 -8.45
C SER A 53 8.56 9.34 -7.50
N GLY A 54 8.45 8.41 -6.58
CA GLY A 54 9.46 8.08 -5.60
C GLY A 54 9.52 6.59 -5.33
N PHE A 55 10.55 6.18 -4.60
CA PHE A 55 10.67 4.86 -4.01
C PHE A 55 10.95 5.04 -2.52
N ILE A 56 9.96 4.72 -1.69
CA ILE A 56 10.02 4.91 -0.24
C ILE A 56 9.86 3.56 0.46
N ALA A 57 10.65 3.34 1.50
CA ALA A 57 10.45 2.27 2.46
C ALA A 57 10.00 2.88 3.80
N LEU A 58 8.78 2.56 4.23
CA LEU A 58 8.28 2.90 5.55
C LEU A 58 8.67 1.79 6.52
N VAL A 59 9.56 2.11 7.46
CA VAL A 59 10.11 1.16 8.43
C VAL A 59 9.70 1.58 9.84
N GLY A 60 9.34 0.62 10.67
CA GLY A 60 8.96 0.86 12.06
C GLY A 60 8.58 -0.46 12.74
N GLU A 61 8.51 -0.43 14.05
CA GLU A 61 8.11 -1.58 14.87
C GLU A 61 6.67 -2.04 14.57
N SER A 62 6.34 -3.25 15.00
CA SER A 62 4.95 -3.72 14.96
C SER A 62 4.08 -2.80 15.82
N GLY A 63 2.87 -2.49 15.35
CA GLY A 63 1.97 -1.55 16.05
C GLY A 63 2.31 -0.06 15.88
N ALA A 64 3.37 0.32 15.15
CA ALA A 64 3.74 1.72 14.92
C ALA A 64 2.80 2.50 13.98
N GLY A 65 1.70 1.91 13.51
CA GLY A 65 0.71 2.55 12.66
C GLY A 65 1.06 2.59 11.17
N LYS A 66 1.97 1.71 10.69
CA LYS A 66 2.34 1.65 9.26
C LYS A 66 1.15 1.33 8.35
N SER A 67 0.35 0.33 8.71
CA SER A 67 -0.84 -0.06 7.93
C SER A 67 -1.89 1.03 7.96
N THR A 68 -2.11 1.67 9.10
CA THR A 68 -3.01 2.83 9.22
C THR A 68 -2.59 3.98 8.31
N LEU A 69 -1.28 4.26 8.19
CA LEU A 69 -0.76 5.27 7.26
C LEU A 69 -0.96 4.86 5.79
N ALA A 70 -0.84 3.57 5.48
CA ALA A 70 -1.09 3.06 4.13
C ALA A 70 -2.58 3.17 3.76
N GLU A 71 -3.48 2.84 4.67
CA GLU A 71 -4.93 2.99 4.51
C GLU A 71 -5.35 4.47 4.37
N GLU A 72 -4.76 5.35 5.17
CA GLU A 72 -4.98 6.79 5.06
C GLU A 72 -4.51 7.34 3.70
N LEU A 73 -3.35 6.89 3.22
CA LEU A 73 -2.84 7.24 1.89
C LEU A 73 -3.81 6.76 0.80
N GLU A 74 -4.32 5.53 0.92
CA GLU A 74 -5.29 4.96 -0.01
C GLU A 74 -6.57 5.80 -0.07
N GLU A 75 -7.13 6.14 1.08
CA GLU A 75 -8.32 6.98 1.17
C GLU A 75 -8.08 8.39 0.59
N GLN A 76 -6.93 8.98 0.87
CA GLN A 76 -6.57 10.30 0.36
C GLN A 76 -6.35 10.28 -1.16
N VAL A 77 -5.72 9.24 -1.69
CA VAL A 77 -5.55 9.06 -3.15
C VAL A 77 -6.92 8.89 -3.79
N ARG A 78 -7.77 8.02 -3.26
CA ARG A 78 -9.11 7.75 -3.79
C ARG A 78 -10.01 8.99 -3.84
N THR A 79 -9.96 9.83 -2.81
CA THR A 79 -10.85 11.00 -2.67
C THR A 79 -10.32 12.25 -3.35
N SER A 80 -9.01 12.49 -3.31
CA SER A 80 -8.41 13.76 -3.72
C SER A 80 -7.53 13.67 -4.97
N HIS A 81 -7.14 12.47 -5.39
CA HIS A 81 -6.20 12.25 -6.50
C HIS A 81 -6.65 11.11 -7.42
N PRO A 82 -7.80 11.26 -8.13
CA PRO A 82 -8.33 10.23 -9.02
C PRO A 82 -7.44 9.96 -10.25
N ASP A 83 -6.45 10.80 -10.49
CA ASP A 83 -5.39 10.62 -11.49
C ASP A 83 -4.33 9.59 -11.07
N ILE A 84 -4.30 9.19 -9.80
CA ILE A 84 -3.36 8.19 -9.29
C ILE A 84 -4.04 6.83 -9.22
N VAL A 85 -3.56 5.88 -10.01
CA VAL A 85 -3.97 4.47 -9.93
C VAL A 85 -3.15 3.79 -8.86
N MET A 86 -3.77 3.47 -7.73
CA MET A 86 -3.11 2.70 -6.67
C MET A 86 -3.24 1.21 -6.95
N VAL A 87 -2.12 0.51 -6.85
CA VAL A 87 -2.03 -0.94 -6.98
C VAL A 87 -1.48 -1.53 -5.69
N LYS A 88 -2.27 -2.37 -5.05
CA LYS A 88 -1.91 -3.06 -3.82
C LYS A 88 -2.02 -4.57 -4.06
N PRO A 89 -0.91 -5.25 -4.41
CA PRO A 89 -0.92 -6.69 -4.60
C PRO A 89 -1.31 -7.40 -3.31
N TYR A 90 -2.07 -8.46 -3.44
CA TYR A 90 -2.57 -9.21 -2.29
C TYR A 90 -1.46 -10.05 -1.65
N THR A 91 -1.20 -9.85 -0.37
CA THR A 91 -0.09 -10.46 0.37
C THR A 91 -0.50 -11.56 1.36
N LEU A 92 -1.78 -11.84 1.51
CA LEU A 92 -2.36 -12.72 2.54
C LEU A 92 -1.92 -14.20 2.54
N ALA A 93 -0.98 -14.60 1.68
CA ALA A 93 -0.50 -15.98 1.66
C ALA A 93 1.02 -16.06 1.83
N MET A 94 1.64 -15.04 2.47
CA MET A 94 3.09 -14.88 2.45
C MET A 94 3.70 -14.97 3.84
N GLU A 95 3.43 -16.07 4.56
CA GLU A 95 4.10 -16.33 5.82
C GLU A 95 5.52 -16.87 5.58
N LEU A 96 6.49 -16.30 6.29
CA LEU A 96 7.91 -16.64 6.21
C LEU A 96 8.22 -18.10 6.51
N ASN A 97 7.39 -18.79 7.29
CA ASN A 97 7.59 -20.15 7.76
C ASN A 97 6.80 -21.21 7.00
N ASP A 98 5.99 -20.83 6.05
CA ASP A 98 5.30 -21.81 5.24
C ASP A 98 6.21 -22.27 4.10
N GLN A 99 6.88 -23.38 4.28
CA GLN A 99 7.70 -24.03 3.22
C GLN A 99 6.87 -24.35 1.96
N LYS A 100 5.55 -24.25 2.04
CA LYS A 100 4.59 -24.40 0.95
C LYS A 100 3.94 -23.08 0.53
N GLY A 101 4.18 -21.97 1.25
CA GLY A 101 3.61 -20.66 0.99
C GLY A 101 4.06 -20.07 -0.35
N LYS A 102 3.15 -19.44 -1.06
CA LYS A 102 3.46 -18.76 -2.32
C LYS A 102 4.00 -17.36 -2.02
N THR A 103 5.31 -17.21 -2.01
CA THR A 103 5.94 -15.87 -1.89
C THR A 103 5.51 -14.95 -3.05
N LEU A 104 5.34 -13.66 -2.78
CA LEU A 104 5.02 -12.67 -3.81
C LEU A 104 6.18 -12.56 -4.80
N LYS A 105 5.97 -13.10 -5.99
CA LYS A 105 6.94 -13.00 -7.09
C LYS A 105 6.66 -11.76 -7.93
N ALA A 106 7.68 -11.28 -8.63
CA ALA A 106 7.54 -10.17 -9.57
C ALA A 106 6.43 -10.39 -10.62
N SER A 107 6.15 -11.65 -10.98
CA SER A 107 5.06 -12.02 -11.89
C SER A 107 3.67 -11.74 -11.29
N HIS A 108 3.47 -11.93 -10.00
CA HIS A 108 2.21 -11.64 -9.33
C HIS A 108 1.99 -10.13 -9.20
N ILE A 109 3.08 -9.37 -8.93
CA ILE A 109 3.03 -7.91 -8.93
C ILE A 109 2.65 -7.39 -10.32
N ALA A 110 3.29 -7.91 -11.36
CA ALA A 110 2.96 -7.55 -12.74
C ALA A 110 1.50 -7.85 -13.09
N GLU A 111 0.98 -8.99 -12.65
CA GLU A 111 -0.42 -9.37 -12.82
C GLU A 111 -1.37 -8.40 -12.09
N ALA A 112 -1.07 -8.07 -10.85
CA ALA A 112 -1.85 -7.10 -10.08
C ALA A 112 -1.89 -5.72 -10.77
N ILE A 113 -0.76 -5.26 -11.33
CA ILE A 113 -0.71 -3.99 -12.06
C ILE A 113 -1.54 -4.08 -13.35
N VAL A 114 -1.42 -5.15 -14.13
CA VAL A 114 -2.21 -5.35 -15.36
C VAL A 114 -3.71 -5.33 -15.05
N THR A 115 -4.14 -6.06 -14.02
CA THR A 115 -5.54 -6.13 -13.60
C THR A 115 -6.06 -4.78 -13.10
N ALA A 116 -5.24 -4.02 -12.38
CA ALA A 116 -5.64 -2.69 -11.90
C ALA A 116 -5.75 -1.64 -13.02
N LEU A 117 -4.93 -1.77 -14.07
CA LEU A 117 -4.95 -0.85 -15.20
C LEU A 117 -6.08 -1.18 -16.19
N ASP A 118 -6.32 -2.46 -16.42
CA ASP A 118 -7.37 -2.94 -17.30
C ASP A 118 -7.91 -4.30 -16.84
N PRO A 119 -9.01 -4.31 -16.07
CA PRO A 119 -9.62 -5.54 -15.57
C PRO A 119 -10.18 -6.45 -16.68
N SER A 120 -10.41 -5.92 -17.88
CA SER A 120 -10.96 -6.69 -19.02
C SER A 120 -9.89 -7.52 -19.74
N VAL A 121 -8.63 -7.15 -19.57
CA VAL A 121 -7.50 -7.78 -20.27
C VAL A 121 -6.97 -8.98 -19.49
N LYS A 122 -6.97 -10.14 -20.14
CA LYS A 122 -6.37 -11.34 -19.57
C LYS A 122 -4.85 -11.21 -19.53
N THR A 123 -4.26 -11.46 -18.37
CA THR A 123 -2.81 -11.46 -18.18
C THR A 123 -2.16 -12.59 -18.97
N ARG A 124 -1.10 -12.27 -19.69
CA ARG A 124 -0.37 -13.26 -20.51
C ARG A 124 0.39 -14.25 -19.64
N SER A 125 0.42 -15.52 -20.05
CA SER A 125 1.03 -16.62 -19.27
C SER A 125 2.57 -16.56 -19.26
N SER A 126 3.19 -16.24 -20.39
CA SER A 126 4.66 -16.10 -20.48
C SER A 126 5.14 -14.88 -19.66
N PRO A 127 6.16 -15.03 -18.79
CA PRO A 127 6.71 -13.91 -18.03
C PRO A 127 7.13 -12.74 -18.91
N GLN A 128 7.86 -13.01 -20.01
CA GLN A 128 8.29 -11.97 -20.95
C GLN A 128 7.10 -11.23 -21.57
N ALA A 129 6.09 -11.97 -22.04
CA ALA A 129 4.90 -11.36 -22.64
C ALA A 129 4.08 -10.57 -21.63
N ARG A 130 4.04 -11.03 -20.36
CA ARG A 130 3.37 -10.34 -19.26
C ARG A 130 4.04 -9.00 -18.94
N PHE A 131 5.36 -8.97 -18.84
CA PHE A 131 6.10 -7.72 -18.61
C PHE A 131 6.01 -6.75 -19.77
N ALA A 132 6.00 -7.24 -21.02
CA ALA A 132 5.77 -6.42 -22.19
C ALA A 132 4.35 -5.82 -22.19
N GLN A 133 3.34 -6.63 -21.87
CA GLN A 133 1.95 -6.19 -21.72
C GLN A 133 1.82 -5.11 -20.64
N LEU A 134 2.40 -5.34 -19.46
CA LEU A 134 2.44 -4.38 -18.37
C LEU A 134 3.06 -3.05 -18.82
N HIS A 135 4.19 -3.08 -19.49
CA HIS A 135 4.89 -1.88 -19.95
C HIS A 135 4.03 -1.06 -20.91
N GLU A 136 3.36 -1.70 -21.87
CA GLU A 136 2.47 -1.01 -22.79
C GLU A 136 1.22 -0.43 -22.12
N LEU A 137 0.63 -1.14 -21.15
CA LEU A 137 -0.51 -0.63 -20.38
C LEU A 137 -0.10 0.57 -19.52
N LEU A 138 1.06 0.52 -18.86
CA LEU A 138 1.59 1.65 -18.09
C LEU A 138 1.80 2.88 -18.98
N LYS A 139 2.41 2.71 -20.16
CA LYS A 139 2.59 3.82 -21.12
C LYS A 139 1.26 4.43 -21.55
N THR A 140 0.31 3.58 -21.94
CA THR A 140 -1.02 4.03 -22.38
C THR A 140 -1.73 4.79 -21.25
N SER A 141 -1.71 4.25 -20.03
CA SER A 141 -2.29 4.87 -18.86
C SER A 141 -1.59 6.19 -18.51
N ARG A 142 -0.26 6.25 -18.60
CA ARG A 142 0.51 7.47 -18.35
C ARG A 142 0.21 8.57 -19.38
N ARG A 143 0.09 8.21 -20.66
CA ARG A 143 -0.29 9.14 -21.74
C ARG A 143 -1.72 9.67 -21.58
N ALA A 144 -2.59 8.90 -20.92
CA ALA A 144 -3.91 9.35 -20.50
C ALA A 144 -3.90 10.25 -19.25
N GLY A 145 -2.72 10.68 -18.77
CA GLY A 145 -2.56 11.58 -17.62
C GLY A 145 -2.57 10.88 -16.26
N ARG A 146 -2.63 9.55 -16.20
CA ARG A 146 -2.64 8.81 -14.94
C ARG A 146 -1.22 8.59 -14.41
N ARG A 147 -1.12 8.52 -13.10
CA ARG A 147 0.09 8.12 -12.36
C ARG A 147 -0.15 6.77 -11.69
N HIS A 148 0.92 6.06 -11.37
CA HIS A 148 0.80 4.73 -10.79
C HIS A 148 1.54 4.69 -9.46
N LEU A 149 0.85 4.21 -8.43
CA LEU A 149 1.39 4.01 -7.08
C LEU A 149 1.29 2.52 -6.73
N LEU A 150 2.44 1.87 -6.59
CA LEU A 150 2.53 0.50 -6.11
C LEU A 150 2.80 0.50 -4.62
N VAL A 151 1.89 -0.05 -3.83
CA VAL A 151 2.02 -0.21 -2.37
C VAL A 151 2.21 -1.68 -2.06
N ILE A 152 3.27 -2.02 -1.35
CA ILE A 152 3.54 -3.39 -0.89
C ILE A 152 3.65 -3.38 0.62
N GLU A 153 2.72 -4.05 1.27
CA GLU A 153 2.77 -4.32 2.70
C GLU A 153 3.66 -5.53 2.99
N GLU A 154 4.11 -5.65 4.23
CA GLU A 154 4.96 -6.76 4.68
C GLU A 154 6.17 -7.03 3.77
N ALA A 155 6.79 -5.96 3.26
CA ALA A 155 7.89 -6.05 2.29
C ALA A 155 9.11 -6.84 2.80
N HIS A 156 9.22 -7.06 4.11
CA HIS A 156 10.26 -7.89 4.71
C HIS A 156 10.13 -9.38 4.35
N CYS A 157 8.92 -9.83 3.97
CA CYS A 157 8.66 -11.20 3.51
C CYS A 157 9.01 -11.42 2.03
N LEU A 158 9.43 -10.37 1.30
CA LEU A 158 9.73 -10.49 -0.12
C LEU A 158 11.08 -11.19 -0.37
N PRO A 159 11.14 -12.10 -1.34
CA PRO A 159 12.42 -12.64 -1.82
C PRO A 159 13.31 -11.53 -2.37
N HIS A 160 14.62 -11.62 -2.18
CA HIS A 160 15.58 -10.66 -2.72
C HIS A 160 15.44 -10.43 -4.24
N ALA A 161 15.10 -11.48 -4.99
CA ALA A 161 14.82 -11.35 -6.42
C ALA A 161 13.64 -10.43 -6.70
N THR A 162 12.58 -10.52 -5.90
CA THR A 162 11.40 -9.64 -6.03
C THR A 162 11.74 -8.19 -5.67
N LEU A 163 12.53 -7.95 -4.61
CA LEU A 163 13.01 -6.61 -4.25
C LEU A 163 13.80 -5.95 -5.38
N LYS A 164 14.69 -6.71 -6.06
CA LYS A 164 15.40 -6.21 -7.24
C LYS A 164 14.46 -5.84 -8.41
N HIS A 165 13.37 -6.58 -8.57
CA HIS A 165 12.34 -6.26 -9.55
C HIS A 165 11.53 -5.02 -9.20
N LEU A 166 11.26 -4.76 -7.92
CA LEU A 166 10.60 -3.51 -7.49
C LEU A 166 11.37 -2.27 -7.92
N LYS A 167 12.70 -2.29 -7.75
CA LYS A 167 13.55 -1.22 -8.27
C LYS A 167 13.36 -1.04 -9.79
N ARG A 168 13.35 -2.14 -10.55
CA ARG A 168 13.15 -2.09 -12.01
C ARG A 168 11.77 -1.54 -12.38
N PHE A 169 10.71 -1.88 -11.65
CA PHE A 169 9.38 -1.29 -11.85
C PHE A 169 9.41 0.22 -11.64
N ALA A 170 10.04 0.71 -10.57
CA ALA A 170 10.19 2.13 -10.30
C ALA A 170 11.06 2.88 -11.33
N GLU A 171 11.88 2.17 -12.10
CA GLU A 171 12.75 2.71 -13.15
C GLU A 171 12.11 2.67 -14.54
N LEU A 172 10.89 2.11 -14.69
CA LEU A 172 10.22 2.08 -15.99
C LEU A 172 9.91 3.50 -16.47
N LYS A 173 10.16 3.74 -17.77
CA LYS A 173 9.99 5.05 -18.38
C LYS A 173 9.31 4.97 -19.74
N ASP A 174 8.61 6.05 -20.11
CA ASP A 174 8.26 6.40 -21.48
C ASP A 174 9.01 7.69 -21.86
N GLY A 175 10.07 7.55 -22.63
CA GLY A 175 11.05 8.63 -22.83
C GLY A 175 11.77 9.03 -21.53
N LEU A 176 11.66 10.28 -21.11
CA LEU A 176 12.24 10.80 -19.87
C LEU A 176 11.29 10.69 -18.67
N GLN A 177 10.02 10.40 -18.89
CA GLN A 177 9.01 10.34 -17.83
C GLN A 177 8.94 8.95 -17.20
N ARG A 178 8.91 8.88 -15.87
CA ARG A 178 8.61 7.64 -15.13
C ARG A 178 7.15 7.26 -15.29
N LEU A 179 6.94 5.94 -15.39
CA LEU A 179 5.61 5.33 -15.54
C LEU A 179 4.94 5.10 -14.19
#